data_825cbbe4e8b30dd6e6b3c83b94e050cf
#
_entry.id   825cbbe4e8b30dd6e6b3c83b94e050cf
#
_cell.length_a   1.000
_cell.length_b   1.000
_cell.length_c   1.000
_cell.angle_alpha   90.00
_cell.angle_beta   90.00
_cell.angle_gamma   90.00
#
_symmetry.space_group_name_H-M   'P 1'
#
loop_
_entity.id
_entity.type
_entity.pdbx_description
1 polymer ?
#
loop_
_entity_poly.entity_id
_entity_poly.type
_entity_poly.pdbx_seq_one_letter_code
_entity_poly.pdbx_strand_id
1 'polypeptide(L)'
;MSEDDYKQGSLTLAGTVAMGTGVMIGAGIFALTGQVAEFAGDLFPLAFLTAAIISGFSAYSYIKVSNKYPSAGGIAMILQRTYGPSTVTGSAALLMAFSMIINESLVARTFGTYTLQLFGVEGGIFVPLLAIGLIILAFVINIAGNQVIGGVSKVTAILKIGGILIFALIAIWAAGFSFQPAADGFADSTSAGGFLAGVALAILAYKGFTTITNSGDEVKQPTRNVGRAIMISLAICTFIYLLVCFAVGSTLTVSEIVAAKDYALAEAARPALGNYGLWFTVTIAIIATASGLLASLFAVSRMLAMLTDMNLIPHRHFGMPGTVQRHTLVYTVVAAGLLAAFFDLSRIASLGAIFYLVMDIIIHWGVFRHLRKDVGAAPAILICAIALDAVVLMAFLLLKWQADPVIILIAAFGMVVVFSFEHFFLKRLRDNPPGEESGNDQHKAHS
;
A
#
# COMPACT_ATOMS: atom_id res chain seq x y z
N MET A 1 -5.32 10.46 -24.32
CA MET A 1 -4.29 10.91 -23.37
C MET A 1 -3.32 11.79 -24.17
N SER A 2 -3.13 13.05 -23.83
CA SER A 2 -2.14 13.89 -24.53
C SER A 2 -0.73 13.42 -24.15
N GLU A 3 0.19 13.38 -25.11
CA GLU A 3 1.60 12.99 -24.93
C GLU A 3 2.35 13.82 -23.85
N ASP A 4 1.77 14.92 -23.36
CA ASP A 4 2.36 15.81 -22.36
C ASP A 4 2.25 15.30 -20.90
N ASP A 5 1.46 14.26 -20.61
CA ASP A 5 1.27 13.77 -19.24
C ASP A 5 2.37 12.80 -18.77
N TYR A 6 3.21 12.29 -19.68
CA TYR A 6 4.27 11.32 -19.39
C TYR A 6 5.64 11.86 -19.85
N LYS A 7 6.34 12.57 -18.98
CA LYS A 7 7.75 12.93 -19.23
C LYS A 7 8.65 11.72 -19.00
N GLN A 8 8.85 10.90 -20.04
CA GLN A 8 9.85 9.82 -20.01
C GLN A 8 11.18 10.31 -19.46
N GLY A 9 11.78 9.55 -18.54
CA GLY A 9 13.08 9.86 -17.98
C GLY A 9 13.14 11.15 -17.14
N SER A 10 12.03 11.60 -16.54
CA SER A 10 11.98 12.79 -15.69
C SER A 10 12.50 12.53 -14.28
N LEU A 11 12.35 11.29 -13.75
CA LEU A 11 12.72 10.92 -12.37
C LEU A 11 14.18 10.45 -12.29
N THR A 12 14.99 11.14 -11.50
CA THR A 12 16.34 10.67 -11.14
C THR A 12 16.25 9.49 -10.16
N LEU A 13 17.33 8.71 -10.00
CA LEU A 13 17.40 7.65 -8.99
C LEU A 13 17.00 8.16 -7.59
N ALA A 14 17.54 9.30 -7.17
CA ALA A 14 17.21 9.90 -5.87
C ALA A 14 15.73 10.29 -5.79
N GLY A 15 15.16 10.86 -6.86
CA GLY A 15 13.73 11.18 -6.93
C GLY A 15 12.84 9.93 -6.86
N THR A 16 13.23 8.86 -7.53
CA THR A 16 12.53 7.56 -7.50
C THR A 16 12.60 6.92 -6.11
N VAL A 17 13.76 6.96 -5.44
CA VAL A 17 13.91 6.50 -4.05
C VAL A 17 13.05 7.34 -3.11
N ALA A 18 13.06 8.67 -3.25
CA ALA A 18 12.22 9.57 -2.45
C ALA A 18 10.72 9.29 -2.63
N MET A 19 10.30 8.97 -3.85
CA MET A 19 8.91 8.57 -4.14
C MET A 19 8.55 7.25 -3.43
N GLY A 20 9.35 6.20 -3.58
CA GLY A 20 9.11 4.91 -2.95
C GLY A 20 9.13 4.98 -1.42
N THR A 21 10.18 5.57 -0.84
CA THR A 21 10.26 5.78 0.62
C THR A 21 9.12 6.68 1.10
N GLY A 22 8.75 7.67 0.30
CA GLY A 22 7.64 8.57 0.58
C GLY A 22 6.30 7.89 0.75
N VAL A 23 6.02 6.86 -0.03
CA VAL A 23 4.79 6.06 0.09
C VAL A 23 4.89 5.09 1.26
N MET A 24 6.03 4.40 1.44
CA MET A 24 6.24 3.47 2.56
C MET A 24 6.17 4.18 3.92
N ILE A 25 6.87 5.31 4.08
CA ILE A 25 6.85 6.13 5.31
C ILE A 25 5.63 7.08 5.27
N GLY A 26 4.48 6.52 5.13
CA GLY A 26 3.18 7.18 5.20
C GLY A 26 2.39 6.55 6.33
N ALA A 27 1.35 5.80 5.96
CA ALA A 27 0.58 5.03 6.93
C ALA A 27 1.34 3.84 7.51
N GLY A 28 2.26 3.22 6.73
CA GLY A 28 2.83 1.93 7.09
C GLY A 28 3.34 1.85 8.54
N ILE A 29 4.27 2.73 8.93
CA ILE A 29 4.82 2.69 10.29
C ILE A 29 3.86 3.28 11.33
N PHE A 30 3.14 4.37 11.00
CA PHE A 30 2.22 5.01 11.94
C PHE A 30 0.99 4.15 12.25
N ALA A 31 0.43 3.49 11.25
CA ALA A 31 -0.77 2.67 11.40
C ALA A 31 -0.48 1.26 11.93
N LEU A 32 0.67 0.68 11.56
CA LEU A 32 0.87 -0.75 11.72
C LEU A 32 1.73 -1.13 12.92
N THR A 33 2.52 -0.22 13.51
CA THR A 33 3.40 -0.57 14.64
C THR A 33 2.64 -1.20 15.79
N GLY A 34 1.57 -0.59 16.26
CA GLY A 34 0.75 -1.16 17.34
C GLY A 34 -0.05 -2.38 16.91
N GLN A 35 -0.54 -2.41 15.67
CA GLN A 35 -1.24 -3.56 15.11
C GLN A 35 -0.33 -4.79 15.00
N VAL A 36 0.92 -4.60 14.61
CA VAL A 36 1.93 -5.68 14.56
C VAL A 36 2.30 -6.14 15.96
N ALA A 37 2.44 -5.22 16.92
CA ALA A 37 2.71 -5.56 18.32
C ALA A 37 1.56 -6.35 18.97
N GLU A 38 0.30 -6.09 18.58
CA GLU A 38 -0.87 -6.86 19.04
C GLU A 38 -0.75 -8.36 18.70
N PHE A 39 -0.13 -8.71 17.56
CA PHE A 39 0.06 -10.10 17.13
C PHE A 39 1.42 -10.68 17.52
N ALA A 40 2.49 -9.92 17.37
CA ALA A 40 3.85 -10.37 17.56
C ALA A 40 4.43 -10.13 18.97
N GLY A 41 3.64 -9.49 19.87
CA GLY A 41 4.09 -9.16 21.21
C GLY A 41 5.38 -8.36 21.19
N ASP A 42 6.31 -8.71 22.07
CA ASP A 42 7.64 -8.13 22.19
C ASP A 42 8.54 -8.39 20.96
N LEU A 43 8.18 -9.36 20.14
CA LEU A 43 8.89 -9.67 18.89
C LEU A 43 8.46 -8.77 17.71
N PHE A 44 7.66 -7.71 17.93
CA PHE A 44 7.21 -6.84 16.84
C PHE A 44 8.33 -6.18 16.03
N PRO A 45 9.52 -5.81 16.60
CA PRO A 45 10.63 -5.30 15.79
C PRO A 45 11.19 -6.40 14.86
N LEU A 46 11.25 -7.64 15.36
CA LEU A 46 11.68 -8.80 14.57
C LEU A 46 10.66 -9.14 13.48
N ALA A 47 9.35 -8.92 13.73
CA ALA A 47 8.33 -9.08 12.72
C ALA A 47 8.51 -8.08 11.56
N PHE A 48 8.85 -6.82 11.85
CA PHE A 48 9.20 -5.84 10.80
C PHE A 48 10.47 -6.21 10.04
N LEU A 49 11.51 -6.73 10.71
CA LEU A 49 12.72 -7.22 10.04
C LEU A 49 12.42 -8.41 9.13
N THR A 50 11.65 -9.38 9.62
CA THR A 50 11.23 -10.54 8.84
C THR A 50 10.39 -10.14 7.64
N ALA A 51 9.46 -9.18 7.82
CA ALA A 51 8.67 -8.61 6.74
C ALA A 51 9.54 -7.91 5.68
N ALA A 52 10.61 -7.20 6.09
CA ALA A 52 11.56 -6.61 5.17
C ALA A 52 12.28 -7.66 4.31
N ILE A 53 12.69 -8.77 4.93
CA ILE A 53 13.36 -9.88 4.23
C ILE A 53 12.38 -10.50 3.22
N ILE A 54 11.15 -10.81 3.63
CA ILE A 54 10.11 -11.37 2.75
C ILE A 54 9.81 -10.39 1.60
N SER A 55 9.63 -9.10 1.91
CA SER A 55 9.44 -8.06 0.89
C SER A 55 10.62 -7.94 -0.07
N GLY A 56 11.85 -8.22 0.37
CA GLY A 56 13.04 -8.31 -0.47
C GLY A 56 12.97 -9.46 -1.47
N PHE A 57 12.49 -10.64 -1.03
CA PHE A 57 12.22 -11.78 -1.94
C PHE A 57 11.09 -11.46 -2.91
N SER A 58 10.01 -10.86 -2.43
CA SER A 58 8.89 -10.39 -3.27
C SER A 58 9.38 -9.38 -4.31
N ALA A 59 10.10 -8.34 -3.89
CA ALA A 59 10.63 -7.30 -4.79
C ALA A 59 11.49 -7.86 -5.93
N TYR A 60 12.11 -9.03 -5.77
CA TYR A 60 12.93 -9.65 -6.81
C TYR A 60 12.17 -9.87 -8.13
N SER A 61 10.94 -10.36 -8.07
CA SER A 61 10.09 -10.54 -9.26
C SER A 61 9.85 -9.22 -9.98
N TYR A 62 9.46 -8.20 -9.23
CA TYR A 62 9.20 -6.86 -9.76
C TYR A 62 10.46 -6.24 -10.39
N ILE A 63 11.60 -6.35 -9.70
CA ILE A 63 12.89 -5.85 -10.19
C ILE A 63 13.27 -6.51 -11.52
N LYS A 64 13.19 -7.85 -11.59
CA LYS A 64 13.57 -8.59 -12.79
C LYS A 64 12.71 -8.22 -13.99
N VAL A 65 11.39 -8.12 -13.78
CA VAL A 65 10.48 -7.79 -14.88
C VAL A 65 10.61 -6.31 -15.26
N SER A 66 10.61 -5.39 -14.28
CA SER A 66 10.69 -3.94 -14.56
C SER A 66 12.04 -3.52 -15.16
N ASN A 67 13.15 -4.20 -14.83
CA ASN A 67 14.44 -3.92 -15.45
C ASN A 67 14.47 -4.33 -16.91
N LYS A 68 13.73 -5.36 -17.31
CA LYS A 68 13.64 -5.79 -18.70
C LYS A 68 12.56 -5.08 -19.49
N TYR A 69 11.43 -4.81 -18.84
CA TYR A 69 10.25 -4.20 -19.42
C TYR A 69 9.79 -2.99 -18.57
N PRO A 70 10.57 -1.88 -18.62
CA PRO A 70 10.14 -0.66 -17.94
C PRO A 70 8.80 -0.20 -18.52
N SER A 71 7.87 0.22 -17.68
CA SER A 71 6.55 0.64 -18.14
C SER A 71 5.88 1.54 -17.10
N ALA A 72 5.09 2.46 -17.57
CA ALA A 72 4.13 3.19 -16.74
C ALA A 72 2.93 2.31 -16.33
N GLY A 73 2.74 1.14 -16.98
CA GLY A 73 1.75 0.12 -16.65
C GLY A 73 2.06 -0.70 -15.41
N GLY A 74 3.31 -0.66 -14.96
CA GLY A 74 3.71 -1.27 -13.71
C GLY A 74 3.24 -2.72 -13.58
N ILE A 75 2.51 -2.97 -12.50
CA ILE A 75 2.00 -4.31 -12.17
C ILE A 75 1.02 -4.84 -13.20
N ALA A 76 0.16 -4.00 -13.77
CA ALA A 76 -0.78 -4.41 -14.81
C ALA A 76 -0.04 -4.94 -16.05
N MET A 77 1.04 -4.28 -16.45
CA MET A 77 1.89 -4.74 -17.55
C MET A 77 2.62 -6.05 -17.20
N ILE A 78 3.10 -6.20 -15.95
CA ILE A 78 3.72 -7.46 -15.49
C ILE A 78 2.72 -8.61 -15.63
N LEU A 79 1.49 -8.43 -15.16
CA LEU A 79 0.42 -9.42 -15.25
C LEU A 79 0.05 -9.74 -16.70
N GLN A 80 -0.07 -8.70 -17.55
CA GLN A 80 -0.38 -8.88 -18.96
C GLN A 80 0.73 -9.65 -19.72
N ARG A 81 1.99 -9.34 -19.43
CA ARG A 81 3.15 -10.08 -19.99
C ARG A 81 3.19 -11.52 -19.53
N THR A 82 2.72 -11.77 -18.32
CA THR A 82 2.77 -13.07 -17.65
C THR A 82 1.65 -14.00 -18.08
N TYR A 83 0.41 -13.51 -18.11
CA TYR A 83 -0.79 -14.31 -18.33
C TYR A 83 -1.55 -13.95 -19.61
N GLY A 84 -1.04 -12.99 -20.39
CA GLY A 84 -1.75 -12.46 -21.55
C GLY A 84 -3.05 -11.72 -21.19
N PRO A 85 -3.90 -11.37 -22.17
CA PRO A 85 -5.21 -10.82 -21.93
C PRO A 85 -6.16 -11.92 -21.42
N SER A 86 -6.26 -12.07 -20.09
CA SER A 86 -6.99 -13.16 -19.44
C SER A 86 -7.70 -12.70 -18.18
N THR A 87 -8.69 -13.49 -17.74
CA THR A 87 -9.39 -13.26 -16.45
C THR A 87 -8.41 -13.15 -15.29
N VAL A 88 -7.32 -13.93 -15.29
CA VAL A 88 -6.30 -13.86 -14.23
C VAL A 88 -5.61 -12.50 -14.24
N THR A 89 -5.27 -11.96 -15.41
CA THR A 89 -4.64 -10.64 -15.54
C THR A 89 -5.54 -9.54 -15.01
N GLY A 90 -6.80 -9.48 -15.46
CA GLY A 90 -7.74 -8.47 -15.03
C GLY A 90 -8.07 -8.59 -13.55
N SER A 91 -8.36 -9.80 -13.07
CA SER A 91 -8.68 -10.03 -11.65
C SER A 91 -7.50 -9.68 -10.73
N ALA A 92 -6.28 -10.10 -11.04
CA ALA A 92 -5.10 -9.79 -10.23
C ALA A 92 -4.78 -8.28 -10.25
N ALA A 93 -4.95 -7.61 -11.38
CA ALA A 93 -4.79 -6.16 -11.48
C ALA A 93 -5.85 -5.41 -10.66
N LEU A 94 -7.11 -5.88 -10.68
CA LEU A 94 -8.17 -5.34 -9.83
C LEU A 94 -7.90 -5.60 -8.33
N LEU A 95 -7.42 -6.77 -7.95
CA LEU A 95 -7.02 -7.05 -6.56
C LEU A 95 -5.93 -6.08 -6.10
N MET A 96 -4.97 -5.78 -6.96
CA MET A 96 -3.96 -4.76 -6.67
C MET A 96 -4.57 -3.37 -6.49
N ALA A 97 -5.47 -2.96 -7.41
CA ALA A 97 -6.16 -1.69 -7.31
C ALA A 97 -6.96 -1.60 -6.00
N PHE A 98 -7.71 -2.64 -5.63
CA PHE A 98 -8.42 -2.69 -4.36
C PHE A 98 -7.48 -2.66 -3.16
N SER A 99 -6.35 -3.38 -3.20
CA SER A 99 -5.34 -3.30 -2.13
C SER A 99 -4.77 -1.88 -1.98
N MET A 100 -4.61 -1.14 -3.08
CA MET A 100 -4.20 0.27 -3.03
C MET A 100 -5.32 1.15 -2.45
N ILE A 101 -6.58 1.00 -2.89
CA ILE A 101 -7.74 1.73 -2.36
C ILE A 101 -7.92 1.47 -0.84
N ILE A 102 -7.75 0.23 -0.41
CA ILE A 102 -7.79 -0.14 1.01
C ILE A 102 -6.68 0.60 1.77
N ASN A 103 -5.49 0.70 1.19
CA ASN A 103 -4.40 1.47 1.79
C ASN A 103 -4.73 2.97 1.91
N GLU A 104 -5.44 3.57 0.96
CA GLU A 104 -5.91 4.96 1.07
C GLU A 104 -6.81 5.15 2.30
N SER A 105 -7.71 4.20 2.51
CA SER A 105 -8.60 4.20 3.68
C SER A 105 -7.82 4.06 4.99
N LEU A 106 -6.78 3.21 5.00
CA LEU A 106 -5.88 3.02 6.14
C LEU A 106 -5.15 4.33 6.48
N VAL A 107 -4.56 4.98 5.46
CA VAL A 107 -3.87 6.27 5.60
C VAL A 107 -4.80 7.34 6.14
N ALA A 108 -6.00 7.43 5.57
CA ALA A 108 -6.98 8.44 5.97
C ALA A 108 -7.47 8.23 7.41
N ARG A 109 -7.74 7.01 7.82
CA ARG A 109 -8.10 6.72 9.23
C ARG A 109 -6.96 6.99 10.19
N THR A 110 -5.73 6.66 9.81
CA THR A 110 -4.53 6.99 10.61
C THR A 110 -4.43 8.51 10.82
N PHE A 111 -4.64 9.31 9.77
CA PHE A 111 -4.72 10.76 9.89
C PHE A 111 -5.78 11.19 10.94
N GLY A 112 -7.00 10.65 10.84
CA GLY A 112 -8.07 10.96 11.76
C GLY A 112 -7.73 10.62 13.21
N THR A 113 -7.21 9.40 13.44
CA THR A 113 -6.84 8.93 14.78
C THR A 113 -5.74 9.79 15.40
N TYR A 114 -4.66 10.06 14.66
CA TYR A 114 -3.57 10.90 15.17
C TYR A 114 -4.02 12.35 15.42
N THR A 115 -4.83 12.91 14.52
CA THR A 115 -5.33 14.28 14.68
C THR A 115 -6.13 14.45 15.97
N LEU A 116 -6.97 13.48 16.33
CA LEU A 116 -7.76 13.52 17.56
C LEU A 116 -6.92 13.47 18.83
N GLN A 117 -5.70 12.91 18.79
CA GLN A 117 -4.79 12.91 19.93
C GLN A 117 -4.37 14.32 20.35
N LEU A 118 -4.38 15.32 19.44
CA LEU A 118 -4.11 16.72 19.80
C LEU A 118 -5.16 17.31 20.73
N PHE A 119 -6.38 16.78 20.66
CA PHE A 119 -7.53 17.27 21.42
C PHE A 119 -7.88 16.38 22.61
N GLY A 120 -7.16 15.28 22.83
CA GLY A 120 -7.46 14.31 23.89
C GLY A 120 -8.82 13.61 23.68
N VAL A 121 -9.28 13.50 22.43
CA VAL A 121 -10.57 12.87 22.09
C VAL A 121 -10.30 11.42 21.69
N GLU A 122 -10.93 10.50 22.40
CA GLU A 122 -10.87 9.07 22.10
C GLU A 122 -11.84 8.72 20.95
N GLY A 123 -11.31 8.58 19.75
CA GLY A 123 -11.93 7.87 18.63
C GLY A 123 -13.36 8.29 18.24
N GLY A 124 -14.22 7.30 18.09
CA GLY A 124 -15.62 7.46 17.73
C GLY A 124 -15.87 7.90 16.30
N ILE A 125 -16.99 8.59 16.08
CA ILE A 125 -17.44 9.07 14.76
C ILE A 125 -16.49 10.12 14.15
N PHE A 126 -15.68 10.80 14.95
CA PHE A 126 -14.78 11.84 14.47
C PHE A 126 -13.62 11.28 13.64
N VAL A 127 -13.15 10.04 13.92
CA VAL A 127 -12.09 9.38 13.10
C VAL A 127 -12.55 9.22 11.65
N PRO A 128 -13.67 8.55 11.34
CA PRO A 128 -14.13 8.43 9.95
C PRO A 128 -14.48 9.79 9.32
N LEU A 129 -14.99 10.75 10.06
CA LEU A 129 -15.29 12.11 9.54
C LEU A 129 -14.01 12.82 9.09
N LEU A 130 -12.95 12.81 9.90
CA LEU A 130 -11.65 13.38 9.54
C LEU A 130 -11.01 12.61 8.38
N ALA A 131 -11.13 11.29 8.35
CA ALA A 131 -10.64 10.45 7.26
C ALA A 131 -11.31 10.81 5.93
N ILE A 132 -12.65 10.90 5.91
CA ILE A 132 -13.41 11.30 4.71
C ILE A 132 -13.06 12.73 4.30
N GLY A 133 -12.95 13.64 5.28
CA GLY A 133 -12.52 15.02 5.04
C GLY A 133 -11.17 15.10 4.33
N LEU A 134 -10.19 14.32 4.77
CA LEU A 134 -8.88 14.25 4.12
C LEU A 134 -8.97 13.64 2.72
N ILE A 135 -9.76 12.58 2.52
CA ILE A 135 -9.96 11.96 1.19
C ILE A 135 -10.58 12.99 0.21
N ILE A 136 -11.58 13.74 0.64
CA ILE A 136 -12.21 14.79 -0.18
C ILE A 136 -11.20 15.91 -0.48
N LEU A 137 -10.43 16.36 0.50
CA LEU A 137 -9.40 17.37 0.30
C LEU A 137 -8.35 16.89 -0.72
N ALA A 138 -7.88 15.67 -0.56
CA ALA A 138 -6.93 15.06 -1.49
C ALA A 138 -7.51 14.94 -2.91
N PHE A 139 -8.79 14.62 -3.05
CA PHE A 139 -9.50 14.61 -4.32
C PHE A 139 -9.51 15.98 -4.98
N VAL A 140 -9.90 17.02 -4.24
CA VAL A 140 -9.93 18.40 -4.76
C VAL A 140 -8.56 18.86 -5.24
N ILE A 141 -7.50 18.57 -4.45
CA ILE A 141 -6.12 18.90 -4.82
C ILE A 141 -5.68 18.14 -6.08
N ASN A 142 -6.03 16.85 -6.19
CA ASN A 142 -5.69 16.05 -7.38
C ASN A 142 -6.38 16.56 -8.65
N ILE A 143 -7.60 17.08 -8.56
CA ILE A 143 -8.29 17.71 -9.70
C ILE A 143 -7.64 19.04 -10.09
N ALA A 144 -7.12 19.81 -9.11
CA ALA A 144 -6.52 21.12 -9.35
C ALA A 144 -5.22 21.06 -10.15
N GLY A 145 -4.55 19.90 -10.24
CA GLY A 145 -3.44 19.63 -11.16
C GLY A 145 -2.12 19.22 -10.53
N ASN A 146 -1.28 18.59 -11.36
CA ASN A 146 -0.06 17.86 -10.96
C ASN A 146 1.08 18.76 -10.42
N GLN A 147 1.09 20.06 -10.71
CA GLN A 147 2.17 20.95 -10.30
C GLN A 147 2.24 21.13 -8.77
N VAL A 148 1.08 21.12 -8.10
CA VAL A 148 0.99 21.22 -6.64
C VAL A 148 1.55 19.95 -5.98
N ILE A 149 1.25 18.78 -6.55
CA ILE A 149 1.67 17.48 -6.00
C ILE A 149 3.19 17.31 -6.03
N GLY A 150 3.85 17.71 -7.15
CA GLY A 150 5.29 17.55 -7.32
C GLY A 150 6.16 18.44 -6.41
N GLY A 151 5.71 19.69 -6.16
CA GLY A 151 6.42 20.64 -5.28
C GLY A 151 6.33 20.25 -3.80
N VAL A 152 5.14 19.84 -3.36
CA VAL A 152 4.87 19.43 -1.98
C VAL A 152 5.59 18.14 -1.62
N SER A 153 5.73 17.19 -2.56
CA SER A 153 6.30 15.86 -2.30
C SER A 153 7.73 15.85 -1.79
N LYS A 154 8.61 16.76 -2.28
CA LYS A 154 10.02 16.80 -1.84
C LYS A 154 10.16 17.33 -0.43
N VAL A 155 9.48 18.43 -0.12
CA VAL A 155 9.53 19.06 1.21
C VAL A 155 8.94 18.14 2.26
N THR A 156 7.77 17.55 1.98
CA THR A 156 7.11 16.63 2.88
C THR A 156 7.90 15.34 3.08
N ALA A 157 8.63 14.83 2.07
CA ALA A 157 9.51 13.67 2.24
C ALA A 157 10.64 13.95 3.23
N ILE A 158 11.28 15.12 3.15
CA ILE A 158 12.33 15.51 4.09
C ILE A 158 11.76 15.69 5.51
N LEU A 159 10.61 16.36 5.63
CA LEU A 159 9.98 16.61 6.92
C LEU A 159 9.57 15.31 7.61
N LYS A 160 8.95 14.37 6.90
CA LYS A 160 8.48 13.11 7.51
C LYS A 160 9.64 12.16 7.84
N ILE A 161 10.63 12.01 6.95
CA ILE A 161 11.81 11.18 7.21
C ILE A 161 12.63 11.78 8.35
N GLY A 162 12.96 13.07 8.27
CA GLY A 162 13.71 13.77 9.32
C GLY A 162 12.97 13.77 10.65
N GLY A 163 11.67 14.06 10.62
CA GLY A 163 10.84 14.09 11.82
C GLY A 163 10.73 12.74 12.51
N ILE A 164 10.53 11.64 11.78
CA ILE A 164 10.46 10.31 12.38
C ILE A 164 11.80 9.84 12.91
N LEU A 165 12.91 10.21 12.26
CA LEU A 165 14.25 9.95 12.77
C LEU A 165 14.54 10.73 14.06
N ILE A 166 14.17 12.02 14.10
CA ILE A 166 14.30 12.85 15.30
C ILE A 166 13.49 12.25 16.45
N PHE A 167 12.21 11.89 16.19
CA PHE A 167 11.39 11.20 17.17
C PHE A 167 12.08 9.96 17.73
N ALA A 168 12.53 9.05 16.85
CA ALA A 168 13.11 7.79 17.27
C ALA A 168 14.40 7.99 18.07
N LEU A 169 15.27 8.91 17.64
CA LEU A 169 16.53 9.20 18.36
C LEU A 169 16.27 9.81 19.75
N ILE A 170 15.31 10.74 19.86
CA ILE A 170 14.98 11.35 21.16
C ILE A 170 14.36 10.30 22.10
N ALA A 171 13.42 9.47 21.59
CA ALA A 171 12.78 8.44 22.40
C ALA A 171 13.80 7.42 22.93
N ILE A 172 14.72 6.93 22.08
CA ILE A 172 15.78 6.01 22.47
C ILE A 172 16.73 6.65 23.48
N TRP A 173 17.12 7.91 23.28
CA TRP A 173 17.99 8.64 24.19
C TRP A 173 17.34 8.84 25.56
N ALA A 174 16.07 9.24 25.59
CA ALA A 174 15.30 9.43 26.83
C ALA A 174 15.10 8.11 27.61
N ALA A 175 14.99 6.99 26.91
CA ALA A 175 14.93 5.64 27.52
C ALA A 175 16.29 5.08 27.95
N GLY A 176 17.37 5.85 27.84
CA GLY A 176 18.73 5.41 28.22
C GLY A 176 19.25 4.24 27.41
N PHE A 177 18.84 4.11 26.16
CA PHE A 177 19.19 3.00 25.24
C PHE A 177 18.76 1.62 25.74
N SER A 178 17.77 1.56 26.66
CA SER A 178 17.22 0.30 27.15
C SER A 178 16.02 -0.09 26.30
N PHE A 179 16.03 -1.30 25.75
CA PHE A 179 14.82 -1.91 25.21
C PHE A 179 14.11 -2.59 26.37
N GLN A 180 12.92 -2.17 26.70
CA GLN A 180 12.09 -2.78 27.74
C GLN A 180 11.13 -3.78 27.07
N PRO A 181 11.53 -5.04 26.84
CA PRO A 181 10.56 -6.05 26.48
C PRO A 181 9.68 -6.32 27.70
N ALA A 182 8.43 -6.59 27.45
CA ALA A 182 7.36 -6.72 28.40
C ALA A 182 7.74 -7.37 29.73
N ALA A 183 7.78 -6.58 30.80
CA ALA A 183 7.84 -7.11 32.16
C ALA A 183 6.51 -7.74 32.62
N ASP A 184 5.46 -7.66 31.81
CA ASP A 184 4.07 -7.92 32.21
C ASP A 184 3.50 -9.29 31.72
N GLY A 185 4.33 -10.32 31.50
CA GLY A 185 3.82 -11.67 31.21
C GLY A 185 3.21 -11.88 29.82
N PHE A 186 3.23 -10.88 28.94
CA PHE A 186 2.77 -11.02 27.55
C PHE A 186 3.77 -11.84 26.71
N ALA A 187 5.03 -11.92 27.14
CA ALA A 187 6.09 -12.68 26.46
C ALA A 187 5.83 -14.18 26.37
N ASP A 188 5.12 -14.76 27.35
CA ASP A 188 4.75 -16.19 27.35
C ASP A 188 3.63 -16.55 26.38
N SER A 189 2.95 -15.56 25.75
CA SER A 189 1.78 -15.78 24.91
C SER A 189 2.04 -15.59 23.40
N THR A 190 3.22 -15.13 22.98
CA THR A 190 3.51 -14.95 21.54
C THR A 190 3.66 -16.30 20.85
N SER A 191 2.59 -16.77 20.22
CA SER A 191 2.65 -17.99 19.41
C SER A 191 3.38 -17.73 18.10
N ALA A 192 4.00 -18.78 17.53
CA ALA A 192 4.60 -18.70 16.20
C ALA A 192 3.58 -18.22 15.15
N GLY A 193 2.30 -18.60 15.28
CA GLY A 193 1.20 -18.11 14.44
C GLY A 193 0.96 -16.62 14.60
N GLY A 194 0.97 -16.10 15.84
CA GLY A 194 0.84 -14.67 16.12
C GLY A 194 2.00 -13.88 15.52
N PHE A 195 3.25 -14.33 15.70
CA PHE A 195 4.41 -13.71 15.08
C PHE A 195 4.27 -13.62 13.54
N LEU A 196 3.93 -14.74 12.88
CA LEU A 196 3.74 -14.77 11.42
C LEU A 196 2.58 -13.89 10.96
N ALA A 197 1.50 -13.80 11.74
CA ALA A 197 0.40 -12.88 11.46
C ALA A 197 0.82 -11.41 11.58
N GLY A 198 1.64 -11.08 12.58
CA GLY A 198 2.29 -9.77 12.69
C GLY A 198 3.18 -9.47 11.48
N VAL A 199 3.95 -10.45 11.02
CA VAL A 199 4.76 -10.33 9.79
C VAL A 199 3.90 -10.04 8.57
N ALA A 200 2.75 -10.70 8.41
CA ALA A 200 1.82 -10.44 7.29
C ALA A 200 1.32 -8.98 7.26
N LEU A 201 1.00 -8.41 8.42
CA LEU A 201 0.66 -6.99 8.53
C LEU A 201 1.86 -6.07 8.25
N ALA A 202 3.05 -6.43 8.78
CA ALA A 202 4.25 -5.62 8.60
C ALA A 202 4.69 -5.56 7.11
N ILE A 203 4.46 -6.62 6.31
CA ILE A 203 4.68 -6.62 4.86
C ILE A 203 3.91 -5.47 4.18
N LEU A 204 2.70 -5.15 4.67
CA LEU A 204 1.90 -4.06 4.13
C LEU A 204 2.61 -2.69 4.23
N ALA A 205 3.45 -2.50 5.26
CA ALA A 205 4.26 -1.29 5.40
C ALA A 205 5.33 -1.14 4.30
N TYR A 206 5.80 -2.25 3.74
CA TYR A 206 6.84 -2.28 2.70
C TYR A 206 6.31 -2.23 1.27
N LYS A 207 5.02 -2.49 1.03
CA LYS A 207 4.45 -2.61 -0.32
C LYS A 207 4.59 -1.35 -1.19
N GLY A 208 4.91 -0.20 -0.60
CA GLY A 208 5.07 1.07 -1.32
C GLY A 208 6.12 1.05 -2.45
N PHE A 209 7.02 0.05 -2.49
CA PHE A 209 7.95 -0.13 -3.60
C PHE A 209 7.24 -0.41 -4.95
N THR A 210 6.00 -0.92 -4.91
CA THR A 210 5.20 -1.14 -6.12
C THR A 210 4.87 0.15 -6.87
N THR A 211 4.85 1.29 -6.17
CA THR A 211 4.70 2.62 -6.80
C THR A 211 5.88 2.94 -7.72
N ILE A 212 7.10 2.50 -7.36
CA ILE A 212 8.29 2.64 -8.23
C ILE A 212 8.10 1.82 -9.51
N THR A 213 7.57 0.59 -9.39
CA THR A 213 7.25 -0.27 -10.53
C THR A 213 6.22 0.39 -11.47
N ASN A 214 5.18 1.04 -10.90
CA ASN A 214 4.13 1.72 -11.66
C ASN A 214 4.60 3.02 -12.35
N SER A 215 5.79 3.52 -12.02
CA SER A 215 6.40 4.72 -12.62
C SER A 215 7.66 4.39 -13.42
N GLY A 216 7.79 3.16 -13.88
CA GLY A 216 9.02 2.66 -14.52
C GLY A 216 9.51 3.49 -15.70
N ASP A 217 8.64 3.95 -16.60
CA ASP A 217 9.01 4.76 -17.78
C ASP A 217 9.47 6.18 -17.44
N GLU A 218 9.07 6.70 -16.28
CA GLU A 218 9.47 8.04 -15.84
C GLU A 218 10.88 8.06 -15.26
N VAL A 219 11.44 6.91 -14.94
CA VAL A 219 12.77 6.78 -14.31
C VAL A 219 13.87 6.93 -15.35
N LYS A 220 14.85 7.78 -15.08
CA LYS A 220 16.07 7.88 -15.91
C LYS A 220 16.83 6.56 -15.89
N GLN A 221 17.19 6.04 -17.07
CA GLN A 221 17.84 4.72 -17.25
C GLN A 221 17.05 3.62 -16.52
N PRO A 222 15.78 3.38 -16.87
CA PRO A 222 14.84 2.58 -16.09
C PRO A 222 15.32 1.14 -15.90
N THR A 223 15.93 0.53 -16.93
CA THR A 223 16.48 -0.85 -16.89
C THR A 223 17.52 -1.06 -15.77
N ARG A 224 18.13 0.01 -15.29
CA ARG A 224 19.14 -0.04 -14.23
C ARG A 224 18.62 0.53 -12.91
N ASN A 225 17.84 1.62 -12.98
CA ASN A 225 17.55 2.43 -11.81
C ASN A 225 16.26 2.03 -11.10
N VAL A 226 15.28 1.38 -11.77
CA VAL A 226 14.06 0.90 -11.11
C VAL A 226 14.40 -0.10 -10.01
N GLY A 227 15.14 -1.15 -10.35
CA GLY A 227 15.55 -2.17 -9.37
C GLY A 227 16.41 -1.61 -8.24
N ARG A 228 17.33 -0.69 -8.56
CA ARG A 228 18.15 -0.02 -7.54
C ARG A 228 17.31 0.83 -6.60
N ALA A 229 16.36 1.60 -7.14
CA ALA A 229 15.47 2.42 -6.36
C ALA A 229 14.62 1.58 -5.39
N ILE A 230 14.08 0.44 -5.84
CA ILE A 230 13.34 -0.50 -5.01
C ILE A 230 14.21 -0.98 -3.84
N MET A 231 15.41 -1.49 -4.11
CA MET A 231 16.30 -2.03 -3.07
C MET A 231 16.76 -0.96 -2.07
N ILE A 232 17.12 0.24 -2.56
CA ILE A 232 17.54 1.35 -1.70
C ILE A 232 16.36 1.80 -0.83
N SER A 233 15.16 1.92 -1.39
CA SER A 233 13.96 2.30 -0.64
C SER A 233 13.61 1.28 0.44
N LEU A 234 13.66 -0.02 0.13
CA LEU A 234 13.46 -1.08 1.12
C LEU A 234 14.48 -1.00 2.25
N ALA A 235 15.77 -0.82 1.93
CA ALA A 235 16.83 -0.73 2.94
C ALA A 235 16.64 0.49 3.86
N ILE A 236 16.33 1.65 3.30
CA ILE A 236 16.06 2.89 4.08
C ILE A 236 14.84 2.68 4.98
N CYS A 237 13.74 2.15 4.45
CA CYS A 237 12.52 1.95 5.24
C CYS A 237 12.74 0.89 6.33
N THR A 238 13.47 -0.19 6.04
CA THR A 238 13.83 -1.20 7.05
C THR A 238 14.59 -0.57 8.21
N PHE A 239 15.63 0.21 7.90
CA PHE A 239 16.41 0.90 8.93
C PHE A 239 15.53 1.83 9.78
N ILE A 240 14.70 2.65 9.15
CA ILE A 240 13.82 3.59 9.86
C ILE A 240 12.77 2.83 10.68
N TYR A 241 12.17 1.77 10.15
CA TYR A 241 11.15 1.01 10.87
C TYR A 241 11.71 0.29 12.07
N LEU A 242 12.89 -0.32 11.95
CA LEU A 242 13.58 -0.94 13.10
C LEU A 242 13.94 0.09 14.16
N LEU A 243 14.41 1.27 13.74
CA LEU A 243 14.72 2.35 14.67
C LEU A 243 13.48 2.84 15.43
N VAL A 244 12.35 2.99 14.72
CA VAL A 244 11.06 3.36 15.33
C VAL A 244 10.54 2.26 16.25
N CYS A 245 10.57 1.01 15.82
CA CYS A 245 10.15 -0.11 16.66
C CYS A 245 10.99 -0.20 17.93
N PHE A 246 12.32 -0.01 17.81
CA PHE A 246 13.20 0.06 18.97
C PHE A 246 12.83 1.26 19.87
N ALA A 247 12.56 2.43 19.32
CA ALA A 247 12.14 3.61 20.06
C ALA A 247 10.84 3.38 20.84
N VAL A 248 9.82 2.81 20.17
CA VAL A 248 8.52 2.50 20.80
C VAL A 248 8.69 1.47 21.91
N GLY A 249 9.41 0.36 21.66
CA GLY A 249 9.65 -0.68 22.66
C GLY A 249 10.59 -0.29 23.78
N SER A 250 11.35 0.81 23.62
CA SER A 250 12.18 1.38 24.70
C SER A 250 11.39 2.28 25.65
N THR A 251 10.22 2.77 25.24
CA THR A 251 9.44 3.76 26.00
C THR A 251 8.13 3.21 26.53
N LEU A 252 7.58 2.17 25.92
CA LEU A 252 6.29 1.57 26.26
C LEU A 252 6.43 0.07 26.47
N THR A 253 5.63 -0.49 27.36
CA THR A 253 5.37 -1.93 27.48
C THR A 253 4.50 -2.40 26.31
N VAL A 254 4.48 -3.72 26.02
CA VAL A 254 3.62 -4.26 24.96
C VAL A 254 2.15 -4.00 25.25
N SER A 255 1.71 -4.09 26.50
CA SER A 255 0.32 -3.79 26.87
C SER A 255 -0.05 -2.34 26.58
N GLU A 256 0.82 -1.38 26.84
CA GLU A 256 0.62 0.04 26.50
C GLU A 256 0.62 0.26 24.98
N ILE A 257 1.51 -0.41 24.24
CA ILE A 257 1.54 -0.35 22.77
C ILE A 257 0.22 -0.88 22.18
N VAL A 258 -0.29 -2.00 22.71
CA VAL A 258 -1.56 -2.59 22.26
C VAL A 258 -2.76 -1.73 22.64
N ALA A 259 -2.76 -1.12 23.83
CA ALA A 259 -3.81 -0.18 24.23
C ALA A 259 -3.87 1.05 23.33
N ALA A 260 -2.70 1.54 22.87
CA ALA A 260 -2.55 2.67 21.95
C ALA A 260 -2.32 2.24 20.49
N LYS A 261 -2.74 1.03 20.08
CA LYS A 261 -2.32 0.41 18.81
C LYS A 261 -2.53 1.26 17.55
N ASP A 262 -3.54 2.11 17.55
CA ASP A 262 -3.87 2.97 16.42
C ASP A 262 -3.06 4.28 16.38
N TYR A 263 -2.33 4.60 17.48
CA TYR A 263 -1.50 5.81 17.63
C TYR A 263 -0.25 5.59 18.50
N ALA A 264 0.28 4.38 18.48
CA ALA A 264 1.39 3.93 19.36
C ALA A 264 2.62 4.86 19.32
N LEU A 265 2.98 5.43 18.16
CA LEU A 265 4.11 6.35 18.06
C LEU A 265 3.87 7.66 18.83
N ALA A 266 2.63 8.16 18.83
CA ALA A 266 2.28 9.38 19.57
C ALA A 266 2.35 9.13 21.08
N GLU A 267 1.90 7.96 21.53
CA GLU A 267 1.99 7.58 22.93
C GLU A 267 3.46 7.35 23.37
N ALA A 268 4.27 6.70 22.54
CA ALA A 268 5.70 6.48 22.78
C ALA A 268 6.53 7.78 22.90
N ALA A 269 6.03 8.89 22.38
CA ALA A 269 6.68 10.19 22.51
C ALA A 269 6.45 10.87 23.87
N ARG A 270 5.39 10.48 24.61
CA ARG A 270 5.02 11.11 25.90
C ARG A 270 6.09 10.96 26.99
N PRO A 271 6.67 9.77 27.24
CA PRO A 271 7.68 9.60 28.28
C PRO A 271 8.91 10.48 28.08
N ALA A 272 9.30 10.74 26.81
CA ALA A 272 10.50 11.50 26.49
C ALA A 272 10.32 13.02 26.59
N LEU A 273 9.21 13.56 26.05
CA LEU A 273 9.01 15.00 25.86
C LEU A 273 7.62 15.50 26.33
N GLY A 274 6.85 14.65 27.03
CA GLY A 274 5.49 15.02 27.47
C GLY A 274 4.58 15.40 26.30
N ASN A 275 3.77 16.43 26.48
CA ASN A 275 2.84 16.90 25.44
C ASN A 275 3.56 17.46 24.19
N TYR A 276 4.78 18.00 24.33
CA TYR A 276 5.54 18.46 23.17
C TYR A 276 5.94 17.29 22.25
N GLY A 277 6.30 16.13 22.82
CA GLY A 277 6.57 14.92 22.06
C GLY A 277 5.32 14.41 21.32
N LEU A 278 4.18 14.42 22.00
CA LEU A 278 2.90 14.09 21.38
C LEU A 278 2.61 15.00 20.17
N TRP A 279 2.63 16.32 20.35
CA TRP A 279 2.33 17.29 19.30
C TRP A 279 3.28 17.17 18.12
N PHE A 280 4.60 16.99 18.41
CA PHE A 280 5.61 16.79 17.39
C PHE A 280 5.32 15.55 16.54
N THR A 281 5.09 14.40 17.19
CA THR A 281 4.85 13.13 16.51
C THR A 281 3.54 13.14 15.73
N VAL A 282 2.49 13.72 16.30
CA VAL A 282 1.20 13.86 15.60
C VAL A 282 1.33 14.78 14.40
N THR A 283 2.06 15.90 14.51
CA THR A 283 2.30 16.78 13.35
C THR A 283 3.00 16.05 12.21
N ILE A 284 4.02 15.24 12.52
CA ILE A 284 4.71 14.41 11.52
C ILE A 284 3.75 13.39 10.91
N ALA A 285 2.92 12.73 11.73
CA ALA A 285 1.93 11.76 11.26
C ALA A 285 0.90 12.41 10.33
N ILE A 286 0.40 13.60 10.64
CA ILE A 286 -0.49 14.39 9.79
C ILE A 286 0.16 14.71 8.44
N ILE A 287 1.40 15.23 8.45
CA ILE A 287 2.14 15.54 7.22
C ILE A 287 2.38 14.27 6.40
N ALA A 288 2.79 13.17 7.06
CA ALA A 288 3.10 11.91 6.41
C ALA A 288 1.86 11.29 5.76
N THR A 289 0.75 11.23 6.47
CA THR A 289 -0.51 10.64 6.00
C THR A 289 -1.15 11.50 4.91
N ALA A 290 -1.26 12.82 5.10
CA ALA A 290 -1.83 13.71 4.09
C ALA A 290 -1.02 13.70 2.79
N SER A 291 0.31 13.81 2.85
CA SER A 291 1.17 13.75 1.66
C SER A 291 1.18 12.37 1.00
N GLY A 292 1.12 11.30 1.81
CA GLY A 292 1.01 9.94 1.32
C GLY A 292 -0.29 9.71 0.56
N LEU A 293 -1.42 10.12 1.12
CA LEU A 293 -2.74 9.99 0.50
C LEU A 293 -2.83 10.75 -0.83
N LEU A 294 -2.32 11.98 -0.87
CA LEU A 294 -2.28 12.78 -2.10
C LEU A 294 -1.53 12.06 -3.24
N ALA A 295 -0.36 11.54 -2.94
CA ALA A 295 0.47 10.85 -3.93
C ALA A 295 -0.14 9.51 -4.39
N SER A 296 -0.69 8.74 -3.45
CA SER A 296 -1.18 7.41 -3.74
C SER A 296 -2.55 7.43 -4.43
N LEU A 297 -3.47 8.34 -4.11
CA LEU A 297 -4.72 8.54 -4.86
C LEU A 297 -4.45 8.79 -6.35
N PHE A 298 -3.46 9.63 -6.64
CA PHE A 298 -3.04 9.88 -8.02
C PHE A 298 -2.54 8.58 -8.69
N ALA A 299 -1.67 7.83 -8.00
CA ALA A 299 -1.11 6.58 -8.55
C ALA A 299 -2.18 5.52 -8.82
N VAL A 300 -3.16 5.36 -7.92
CA VAL A 300 -4.28 4.41 -8.08
C VAL A 300 -5.18 4.79 -9.24
N SER A 301 -5.60 6.05 -9.32
CA SER A 301 -6.48 6.51 -10.39
C SER A 301 -5.84 6.32 -11.77
N ARG A 302 -4.54 6.53 -11.86
CA ARG A 302 -3.73 6.35 -13.06
C ARG A 302 -3.61 4.87 -13.44
N MET A 303 -3.37 3.99 -12.47
CA MET A 303 -3.35 2.55 -12.71
C MET A 303 -4.71 2.04 -13.20
N LEU A 304 -5.82 2.49 -12.61
CA LEU A 304 -7.17 2.13 -13.05
C LEU A 304 -7.48 2.66 -14.46
N ALA A 305 -7.06 3.89 -14.78
CA ALA A 305 -7.20 4.44 -16.14
C ALA A 305 -6.47 3.57 -17.16
N MET A 306 -5.25 3.15 -16.85
CA MET A 306 -4.48 2.27 -17.72
C MET A 306 -5.12 0.89 -17.89
N LEU A 307 -5.68 0.30 -16.83
CA LEU A 307 -6.44 -0.96 -16.94
C LEU A 307 -7.64 -0.81 -17.87
N THR A 308 -8.28 0.36 -17.86
CA THR A 308 -9.36 0.70 -18.78
C THR A 308 -8.86 0.79 -20.22
N ASP A 309 -7.75 1.51 -20.46
CA ASP A 309 -7.14 1.65 -21.78
C ASP A 309 -6.67 0.29 -22.35
N MET A 310 -6.29 -0.64 -21.48
CA MET A 310 -5.94 -2.03 -21.83
C MET A 310 -7.17 -2.94 -22.04
N ASN A 311 -8.40 -2.43 -21.94
CA ASN A 311 -9.64 -3.18 -21.97
C ASN A 311 -9.72 -4.34 -20.94
N LEU A 312 -9.03 -4.19 -19.81
CA LEU A 312 -9.06 -5.15 -18.71
C LEU A 312 -10.17 -4.84 -17.71
N ILE A 313 -10.69 -3.61 -17.67
CA ILE A 313 -11.83 -3.23 -16.86
C ILE A 313 -12.82 -2.39 -17.68
N PRO A 314 -14.15 -2.53 -17.43
CA PRO A 314 -15.12 -1.72 -18.10
C PRO A 314 -15.05 -0.27 -17.63
N HIS A 315 -15.20 0.65 -18.57
CA HIS A 315 -15.36 2.05 -18.26
C HIS A 315 -16.77 2.53 -18.58
N ARG A 316 -17.45 3.11 -17.61
CA ARG A 316 -18.73 3.79 -17.80
C ARG A 316 -18.58 5.26 -17.41
N HIS A 317 -18.90 6.15 -18.32
CA HIS A 317 -18.78 7.59 -18.07
C HIS A 317 -19.81 8.13 -17.05
N PHE A 318 -20.92 7.47 -16.81
CA PHE A 318 -22.03 7.92 -15.94
C PHE A 318 -22.38 9.41 -16.13
N GLY A 319 -22.19 9.95 -17.34
CA GLY A 319 -22.41 11.37 -17.63
C GLY A 319 -21.38 12.32 -17.02
N MET A 320 -20.31 11.84 -16.41
CA MET A 320 -19.26 12.68 -15.84
C MET A 320 -18.38 13.29 -16.93
N PRO A 321 -18.14 14.61 -16.94
CA PRO A 321 -17.22 15.23 -17.89
C PRO A 321 -15.77 14.95 -17.49
N GLY A 322 -14.88 14.81 -18.46
CA GLY A 322 -13.44 14.73 -18.26
C GLY A 322 -12.78 13.46 -18.77
N THR A 323 -11.54 13.24 -18.36
CA THR A 323 -10.73 12.10 -18.79
C THR A 323 -11.06 10.83 -17.99
N VAL A 324 -10.70 9.66 -18.54
CA VAL A 324 -10.82 8.35 -17.86
C VAL A 324 -10.18 8.40 -16.47
N GLN A 325 -9.02 9.05 -16.34
CA GLN A 325 -8.33 9.19 -15.05
C GLN A 325 -9.14 9.97 -14.00
N ARG A 326 -9.90 11.00 -14.40
CA ARG A 326 -10.77 11.72 -13.46
C ARG A 326 -11.92 10.84 -12.98
N HIS A 327 -12.49 10.04 -13.87
CA HIS A 327 -13.56 9.10 -13.49
C HIS A 327 -13.05 8.03 -12.53
N THR A 328 -11.87 7.45 -12.80
CA THR A 328 -11.25 6.45 -11.92
C THR A 328 -10.83 7.05 -10.57
N LEU A 329 -10.44 8.32 -10.53
CA LEU A 329 -10.20 9.05 -9.28
C LEU A 329 -11.47 9.15 -8.43
N VAL A 330 -12.64 9.47 -9.03
CA VAL A 330 -13.92 9.50 -8.31
C VAL A 330 -14.24 8.12 -7.72
N TYR A 331 -14.10 7.04 -8.51
CA TYR A 331 -14.35 5.68 -8.01
C TYR A 331 -13.42 5.32 -6.84
N THR A 332 -12.14 5.67 -6.95
CA THR A 332 -11.15 5.45 -5.89
C THR A 332 -11.55 6.17 -4.60
N VAL A 333 -11.92 7.45 -4.70
CA VAL A 333 -12.32 8.29 -3.55
C VAL A 333 -13.58 7.78 -2.88
N VAL A 334 -14.59 7.39 -3.67
CA VAL A 334 -15.84 6.83 -3.14
C VAL A 334 -15.58 5.51 -2.43
N ALA A 335 -14.83 4.60 -3.05
CA ALA A 335 -14.52 3.30 -2.44
C ALA A 335 -13.65 3.45 -1.19
N ALA A 336 -12.63 4.32 -1.21
CA ALA A 336 -11.80 4.60 -0.05
C ALA A 336 -12.60 5.25 1.08
N GLY A 337 -13.50 6.18 0.75
CA GLY A 337 -14.39 6.84 1.72
C GLY A 337 -15.36 5.87 2.38
N LEU A 338 -15.96 4.95 1.63
CA LEU A 338 -16.84 3.91 2.18
C LEU A 338 -16.07 2.97 3.12
N LEU A 339 -14.88 2.50 2.73
CA LEU A 339 -14.05 1.69 3.60
C LEU A 339 -13.67 2.44 4.88
N ALA A 340 -13.25 3.70 4.77
CA ALA A 340 -12.92 4.53 5.93
C ALA A 340 -14.12 4.82 6.84
N ALA A 341 -15.34 4.86 6.29
CA ALA A 341 -16.57 5.07 7.06
C ALA A 341 -16.96 3.84 7.89
N PHE A 342 -16.92 2.66 7.27
CA PHE A 342 -17.55 1.46 7.84
C PHE A 342 -16.59 0.48 8.52
N PHE A 343 -15.27 0.58 8.25
CA PHE A 343 -14.29 -0.33 8.82
C PHE A 343 -13.32 0.41 9.74
N ASP A 344 -12.92 -0.24 10.83
CA ASP A 344 -11.83 0.21 11.70
C ASP A 344 -10.44 -0.04 11.08
N LEU A 345 -9.41 0.52 11.70
CA LEU A 345 -8.03 0.45 11.20
C LEU A 345 -7.53 -1.00 11.07
N SER A 346 -7.85 -1.85 12.06
CA SER A 346 -7.41 -3.25 12.09
C SER A 346 -8.05 -4.07 10.97
N ARG A 347 -9.34 -3.88 10.69
CA ARG A 347 -10.04 -4.55 9.59
C ARG A 347 -9.55 -4.09 8.23
N ILE A 348 -9.33 -2.77 8.06
CA ILE A 348 -8.77 -2.21 6.82
C ILE A 348 -7.37 -2.78 6.57
N ALA A 349 -6.49 -2.79 7.57
CA ALA A 349 -5.16 -3.36 7.45
C ALA A 349 -5.21 -4.85 7.10
N SER A 350 -6.14 -5.60 7.72
CA SER A 350 -6.32 -7.02 7.45
C SER A 350 -6.75 -7.30 6.01
N LEU A 351 -7.74 -6.57 5.50
CA LEU A 351 -8.14 -6.67 4.08
C LEU A 351 -6.99 -6.34 3.14
N GLY A 352 -6.26 -5.26 3.45
CA GLY A 352 -5.10 -4.84 2.67
C GLY A 352 -4.02 -5.91 2.59
N ALA A 353 -3.69 -6.56 3.71
CA ALA A 353 -2.70 -7.63 3.76
C ALA A 353 -3.15 -8.88 2.98
N ILE A 354 -4.41 -9.30 3.13
CA ILE A 354 -4.95 -10.47 2.41
C ILE A 354 -4.91 -10.24 0.90
N PHE A 355 -5.48 -9.13 0.41
CA PHE A 355 -5.51 -8.86 -1.04
C PHE A 355 -4.11 -8.68 -1.62
N TYR A 356 -3.21 -8.01 -0.89
CA TYR A 356 -1.84 -7.82 -1.34
C TYR A 356 -1.09 -9.15 -1.46
N LEU A 357 -1.10 -9.98 -0.42
CA LEU A 357 -0.37 -11.26 -0.42
C LEU A 357 -0.92 -12.24 -1.48
N VAL A 358 -2.24 -12.29 -1.67
CA VAL A 358 -2.84 -13.12 -2.75
C VAL A 358 -2.36 -12.64 -4.11
N MET A 359 -2.41 -11.34 -4.37
CA MET A 359 -1.95 -10.76 -5.63
C MET A 359 -0.45 -11.00 -5.84
N ASP A 360 0.36 -10.87 -4.78
CA ASP A 360 1.80 -11.05 -4.83
C ASP A 360 2.18 -12.48 -5.21
N ILE A 361 1.52 -13.47 -4.61
CA ILE A 361 1.66 -14.89 -4.96
C ILE A 361 1.31 -15.12 -6.44
N ILE A 362 0.24 -14.51 -6.96
CA ILE A 362 -0.15 -14.62 -8.37
C ILE A 362 0.96 -14.07 -9.27
N ILE A 363 1.55 -12.93 -8.94
CA ILE A 363 2.66 -12.34 -9.69
C ILE A 363 3.88 -13.27 -9.69
N HIS A 364 4.30 -13.72 -8.50
CA HIS A 364 5.48 -14.59 -8.38
C HIS A 364 5.30 -15.90 -9.11
N TRP A 365 4.13 -16.53 -9.01
CA TRP A 365 3.80 -17.74 -9.74
C TRP A 365 3.83 -17.51 -11.24
N GLY A 366 3.27 -16.42 -11.70
CA GLY A 366 3.27 -16.08 -13.10
C GLY A 366 4.68 -15.86 -13.66
N VAL A 367 5.50 -15.05 -12.96
CA VAL A 367 6.90 -14.84 -13.34
C VAL A 367 7.66 -16.15 -13.33
N PHE A 368 7.47 -17.01 -12.33
CA PHE A 368 8.10 -18.34 -12.26
C PHE A 368 7.71 -19.22 -13.44
N ARG A 369 6.42 -19.25 -13.79
CA ARG A 369 5.91 -20.17 -14.83
C ARG A 369 6.22 -19.70 -16.24
N HIS A 370 6.07 -18.41 -16.51
CA HIS A 370 6.04 -17.89 -17.88
C HIS A 370 7.21 -16.98 -18.25
N LEU A 371 7.71 -16.15 -17.33
CA LEU A 371 8.72 -15.13 -17.64
C LEU A 371 10.14 -15.43 -17.12
N ARG A 372 10.33 -16.41 -16.23
CA ARG A 372 11.62 -16.62 -15.54
C ARG A 372 12.84 -16.69 -16.45
N LYS A 373 12.71 -17.42 -17.57
CA LYS A 373 13.82 -17.58 -18.55
C LYS A 373 14.09 -16.28 -19.28
N ASP A 374 13.04 -15.57 -19.64
CA ASP A 374 13.10 -14.34 -20.39
C ASP A 374 13.75 -13.22 -19.58
N VAL A 375 13.36 -13.04 -18.30
CA VAL A 375 13.92 -12.01 -17.43
C VAL A 375 15.17 -12.46 -16.66
N GLY A 376 15.67 -13.68 -16.89
CA GLY A 376 16.83 -14.23 -16.18
C GLY A 376 16.61 -14.34 -14.67
N ALA A 377 15.40 -14.75 -14.21
CA ALA A 377 15.09 -14.90 -12.81
C ALA A 377 15.47 -16.28 -12.27
N ALA A 378 16.11 -16.31 -11.10
CA ALA A 378 16.47 -17.54 -10.40
C ALA A 378 15.22 -18.24 -9.85
N PRO A 379 14.94 -19.50 -10.22
CA PRO A 379 13.73 -20.20 -9.79
C PRO A 379 13.64 -20.38 -8.27
N ALA A 380 14.78 -20.59 -7.60
CA ALA A 380 14.82 -20.76 -6.14
C ALA A 380 14.31 -19.52 -5.41
N ILE A 381 14.69 -18.30 -5.86
CA ILE A 381 14.24 -17.05 -5.22
C ILE A 381 12.73 -16.85 -5.42
N LEU A 382 12.21 -17.18 -6.62
CA LEU A 382 10.78 -17.09 -6.90
C LEU A 382 9.97 -18.07 -6.06
N ILE A 383 10.45 -19.32 -5.91
CA ILE A 383 9.79 -20.32 -5.06
C ILE A 383 9.84 -19.90 -3.60
N CYS A 384 10.97 -19.37 -3.12
CA CYS A 384 11.07 -18.83 -1.76
C CYS A 384 10.07 -17.70 -1.53
N ALA A 385 9.93 -16.74 -2.48
CA ALA A 385 8.95 -15.67 -2.37
C ALA A 385 7.52 -16.22 -2.23
N ILE A 386 7.11 -17.14 -3.12
CA ILE A 386 5.79 -17.77 -3.07
C ILE A 386 5.56 -18.50 -1.74
N ALA A 387 6.55 -19.28 -1.29
CA ALA A 387 6.43 -20.07 -0.06
C ALA A 387 6.32 -19.16 1.17
N LEU A 388 7.14 -18.09 1.25
CA LEU A 388 7.12 -17.16 2.36
C LEU A 388 5.78 -16.39 2.42
N ASP A 389 5.30 -15.87 1.30
CA ASP A 389 4.00 -15.19 1.23
C ASP A 389 2.84 -16.14 1.60
N ALA A 390 2.87 -17.38 1.10
CA ALA A 390 1.86 -18.37 1.41
C ALA A 390 1.84 -18.76 2.91
N VAL A 391 3.02 -18.91 3.53
CA VAL A 391 3.14 -19.23 4.96
C VAL A 391 2.59 -18.10 5.83
N VAL A 392 2.99 -16.85 5.56
CA VAL A 392 2.51 -15.71 6.37
C VAL A 392 1.02 -15.45 6.12
N LEU A 393 0.55 -15.58 4.88
CA LEU A 393 -0.88 -15.47 4.56
C LEU A 393 -1.69 -16.53 5.29
N MET A 394 -1.26 -17.79 5.25
CA MET A 394 -1.96 -18.88 5.92
C MET A 394 -2.02 -18.68 7.44
N ALA A 395 -0.90 -18.31 8.06
CA ALA A 395 -0.86 -18.01 9.48
C ALA A 395 -1.80 -16.85 9.84
N PHE A 396 -1.82 -15.80 9.03
CA PHE A 396 -2.71 -14.66 9.21
C PHE A 396 -4.18 -15.04 9.08
N LEU A 397 -4.54 -15.81 8.06
CA LEU A 397 -5.91 -16.28 7.85
C LEU A 397 -6.40 -17.16 8.99
N LEU A 398 -5.57 -18.10 9.47
CA LEU A 398 -5.92 -18.99 10.58
C LEU A 398 -6.19 -18.20 11.86
N LEU A 399 -5.35 -17.23 12.17
CA LEU A 399 -5.49 -16.41 13.37
C LEU A 399 -6.71 -15.47 13.27
N LYS A 400 -6.89 -14.83 12.11
CA LYS A 400 -8.07 -13.97 11.86
C LYS A 400 -9.38 -14.75 11.82
N TRP A 401 -9.36 -16.02 11.38
CA TRP A 401 -10.54 -16.88 11.44
C TRP A 401 -11.05 -17.08 12.89
N GLN A 402 -10.13 -17.11 13.85
CA GLN A 402 -10.47 -17.25 15.26
C GLN A 402 -10.90 -15.93 15.90
N ALA A 403 -10.27 -14.80 15.51
CA ALA A 403 -10.48 -13.50 16.13
C ALA A 403 -11.60 -12.67 15.45
N ASP A 404 -11.66 -12.64 14.12
CA ASP A 404 -12.63 -11.87 13.32
C ASP A 404 -12.91 -12.59 11.99
N PRO A 405 -13.72 -13.68 12.00
CA PRO A 405 -14.03 -14.45 10.79
C PRO A 405 -14.76 -13.62 9.73
N VAL A 406 -15.45 -12.55 10.12
CA VAL A 406 -16.21 -11.69 9.20
C VAL A 406 -15.28 -11.05 8.18
N ILE A 407 -14.08 -10.62 8.58
CA ILE A 407 -13.14 -10.00 7.65
C ILE A 407 -12.63 -10.96 6.59
N ILE A 408 -12.47 -12.24 6.94
CA ILE A 408 -12.07 -13.29 5.99
C ILE A 408 -13.19 -13.56 5.00
N LEU A 409 -14.44 -13.62 5.48
CA LEU A 409 -15.60 -13.80 4.60
C LEU A 409 -15.76 -12.63 3.64
N ILE A 410 -15.55 -11.39 4.10
CA ILE A 410 -15.56 -10.19 3.24
C ILE A 410 -14.43 -10.26 2.21
N ALA A 411 -13.21 -10.65 2.61
CA ALA A 411 -12.09 -10.78 1.69
C ALA A 411 -12.35 -11.87 0.63
N ALA A 412 -12.83 -13.04 1.06
CA ALA A 412 -13.18 -14.14 0.17
C ALA A 412 -14.31 -13.76 -0.80
N PHE A 413 -15.38 -13.13 -0.29
CA PHE A 413 -16.48 -12.64 -1.11
C PHE A 413 -16.00 -11.59 -2.11
N GLY A 414 -15.18 -10.62 -1.69
CA GLY A 414 -14.59 -9.62 -2.57
C GLY A 414 -13.76 -10.23 -3.68
N MET A 415 -12.93 -11.23 -3.38
CA MET A 415 -12.17 -11.97 -4.40
C MET A 415 -13.08 -12.71 -5.38
N VAL A 416 -14.09 -13.42 -4.89
CA VAL A 416 -15.05 -14.12 -5.76
C VAL A 416 -15.78 -13.14 -6.68
N VAL A 417 -16.21 -11.99 -6.14
CA VAL A 417 -16.85 -10.93 -6.94
C VAL A 417 -15.91 -10.40 -8.02
N VAL A 418 -14.66 -10.10 -7.68
CA VAL A 418 -13.65 -9.60 -8.64
C VAL A 418 -13.42 -10.62 -9.76
N PHE A 419 -13.16 -11.89 -9.41
CA PHE A 419 -12.89 -12.92 -10.42
C PHE A 419 -14.12 -13.23 -11.28
N SER A 420 -15.32 -13.27 -10.69
CA SER A 420 -16.56 -13.48 -11.43
C SER A 420 -16.87 -12.33 -12.37
N PHE A 421 -16.77 -11.09 -11.87
CA PHE A 421 -16.99 -9.89 -12.66
C PHE A 421 -16.07 -9.84 -13.87
N GLU A 422 -14.77 -10.07 -13.66
CA GLU A 422 -13.78 -10.04 -14.74
C GLU A 422 -13.99 -11.17 -15.75
N HIS A 423 -14.35 -12.36 -15.28
CA HIS A 423 -14.68 -13.48 -16.15
C HIS A 423 -15.86 -13.16 -17.09
N PHE A 424 -16.95 -12.63 -16.54
CA PHE A 424 -18.13 -12.27 -17.34
C PHE A 424 -17.86 -11.08 -18.27
N PHE A 425 -17.08 -10.10 -17.81
CA PHE A 425 -16.71 -8.95 -18.61
C PHE A 425 -15.89 -9.33 -19.84
N LEU A 426 -14.81 -10.09 -19.65
CA LEU A 426 -13.97 -10.54 -20.76
C LEU A 426 -14.69 -11.52 -21.70
N LYS A 427 -15.59 -12.35 -21.17
CA LYS A 427 -16.46 -13.20 -22.00
C LYS A 427 -17.34 -12.33 -22.90
N ARG A 428 -17.99 -11.31 -22.34
CA ARG A 428 -18.84 -10.39 -23.12
C ARG A 428 -18.06 -9.63 -24.19
N LEU A 429 -16.84 -9.18 -23.90
CA LEU A 429 -15.97 -8.52 -24.88
C LEU A 429 -15.57 -9.46 -26.02
N ARG A 430 -15.38 -10.73 -25.72
CA ARG A 430 -15.04 -11.75 -26.72
C ARG A 430 -16.24 -12.08 -27.62
N ASP A 431 -17.43 -12.16 -27.02
CA ASP A 431 -18.67 -12.49 -27.71
C ASP A 431 -19.20 -11.30 -28.55
N ASN A 432 -18.88 -10.05 -28.15
CA ASN A 432 -19.26 -8.81 -28.83
C ASN A 432 -18.05 -7.87 -28.93
N PRO A 433 -17.15 -8.05 -29.91
CA PRO A 433 -15.97 -7.20 -30.06
C PRO A 433 -16.38 -5.75 -30.36
N PRO A 434 -15.76 -4.75 -29.72
CA PRO A 434 -16.04 -3.34 -30.00
C PRO A 434 -15.61 -3.00 -31.43
N GLY A 435 -16.57 -2.79 -32.30
CA GLY A 435 -16.33 -2.46 -33.73
C GLY A 435 -17.44 -2.93 -34.67
N GLU A 436 -18.33 -3.85 -34.29
CA GLU A 436 -19.39 -4.32 -35.19
C GLU A 436 -20.70 -3.51 -35.13
N GLU A 437 -20.91 -2.67 -34.10
CA GLU A 437 -22.13 -1.84 -34.00
C GLU A 437 -22.12 -0.61 -34.92
N SER A 438 -21.00 -0.17 -35.49
CA SER A 438 -20.98 1.02 -36.38
C SER A 438 -21.21 0.71 -37.86
N GLY A 439 -21.25 -0.57 -38.26
CA GLY A 439 -21.46 -0.97 -39.69
C GLY A 439 -22.89 -1.00 -40.12
N ASN A 440 -23.85 -1.09 -39.20
CA ASN A 440 -25.27 -1.34 -39.57
C ASN A 440 -26.15 -0.07 -39.65
N ASP A 441 -25.68 1.06 -39.15
CA ASP A 441 -26.44 2.31 -39.23
C ASP A 441 -26.11 3.17 -40.46
N GLN A 442 -25.02 2.88 -41.18
CA GLN A 442 -24.72 3.59 -42.44
C GLN A 442 -25.48 3.05 -43.65
N HIS A 443 -26.06 1.86 -43.58
CA HIS A 443 -26.87 1.31 -44.67
C HIS A 443 -28.37 1.69 -44.63
N LYS A 444 -28.85 2.32 -43.55
CA LYS A 444 -30.24 2.77 -43.43
C LYS A 444 -30.46 4.25 -43.77
N ALA A 445 -29.40 5.00 -44.11
CA ALA A 445 -29.52 6.42 -44.46
C ALA A 445 -29.51 6.69 -45.98
N HIS A 446 -29.46 5.64 -46.81
CA HIS A 446 -29.47 5.78 -48.27
C HIS A 446 -30.49 4.85 -49.00
N SER A 447 -31.61 4.52 -48.33
CA SER A 447 -32.74 3.90 -49.02
C SER A 447 -34.01 4.71 -48.87
#